data_54b342b8625bf443f9b2716761149164
#
_entry.id   54b342b8625bf443f9b2716761149164
#
_cell.length_a   1.000
_cell.length_b   1.000
_cell.length_c   1.000
_cell.angle_alpha   90.00
_cell.angle_beta   90.00
_cell.angle_gamma   90.00
#
_symmetry.space_group_name_H-M   'P 1'
#
loop_
_entity.id
_entity.type
_entity.pdbx_description
1 polymer ?
#
loop_
_entity_poly.entity_id
_entity_poly.type
_entity_poly.pdbx_seq_one_letter_code
_entity_poly.pdbx_strand_id
1 'polypeptide(L)'
;YGVFFEDINFGADGGLYAELVKNRSFEFAPDHYMGWKMFGNVTLQNDGPFDKNPHYVRLGYAGHGDMWTGIQNEGFFGIGLKKDAEYRFSVWARVPDGKPVTLMVQFIDQNTMDDAQQFVSQDLVIDSKEWKKYTMVMKSNRTIAKANLRIFLSNPQHRSGTGTVDLEHVSLFPVDTWMGHENGMRKDLAQALYDMRPGVFRFPGGCIVEGSNLETRYQWKHTVGPVENRPLNKNRWESTFTNRYYPDYFQSYGLGFYEYFLLSEEIGAAPLPVLNVGMACQYQNWDNEKAHAACNAEDLKPYIDDALDLIEFANGSTDTKWGKLRADMGHPEPFNMKYLGIGNEQWDKFYFDRLKFFVEAVRKAHPEILIIGSSGPDSEGKMFDLGWEDMKKQKVDLVDEHFYRPVDWFKNSMNRYDDYDRNGPKVFAGEYACHDHGNRMKWNHAGASIYEAAFMTTLERNADIVHMATYACLLYTSDAADD
;
A
#
# COMPACT_ATOMS: atom_id res chain seq x y z
N TYR A 1 21.29 6.03 -5.76
CA TYR A 1 19.91 6.52 -5.83
C TYR A 1 18.92 5.38 -5.68
N GLY A 2 17.77 5.67 -5.11
CA GLY A 2 16.68 4.73 -4.91
C GLY A 2 15.31 5.31 -5.17
N VAL A 3 14.30 4.53 -4.82
CA VAL A 3 12.88 4.87 -4.99
C VAL A 3 12.22 4.92 -3.63
N PHE A 4 11.42 5.94 -3.42
CA PHE A 4 10.47 6.03 -2.32
C PHE A 4 9.06 5.67 -2.82
N PHE A 5 8.40 4.81 -2.10
CA PHE A 5 7.00 4.45 -2.34
C PHE A 5 6.16 4.73 -1.12
N GLU A 6 5.07 5.43 -1.32
CA GLU A 6 4.00 5.60 -0.33
C GLU A 6 2.64 5.46 -1.01
N ASP A 7 1.69 4.83 -0.34
CA ASP A 7 0.34 4.69 -0.86
C ASP A 7 -0.44 6.02 -0.74
N ILE A 8 -0.17 6.89 -1.70
CA ILE A 8 -0.86 8.16 -1.92
C ILE A 8 -1.58 8.07 -3.25
N ASN A 9 -2.80 8.61 -3.36
CA ASN A 9 -3.59 8.62 -4.60
C ASN A 9 -3.78 7.25 -5.24
N PHE A 10 -4.09 6.23 -4.44
CA PHE A 10 -4.24 4.87 -4.92
C PHE A 10 -2.96 4.31 -5.57
N GLY A 11 -1.80 4.64 -5.02
CA GLY A 11 -0.52 4.15 -5.51
C GLY A 11 -0.33 2.64 -5.29
N ALA A 12 -0.91 2.08 -4.21
CA ALA A 12 -0.95 0.64 -3.95
C ALA A 12 -2.21 0.02 -4.57
N ASP A 13 -3.33 0.03 -3.87
CA ASP A 13 -4.60 -0.47 -4.39
C ASP A 13 -5.09 0.40 -5.56
N GLY A 14 -5.29 -0.21 -6.72
CA GLY A 14 -5.63 0.50 -7.96
C GLY A 14 -4.41 1.09 -8.70
N GLY A 15 -3.22 0.97 -8.12
CA GLY A 15 -1.94 1.41 -8.67
C GLY A 15 -1.00 0.23 -8.94
N LEU A 16 0.08 0.12 -8.14
CA LEU A 16 1.10 -0.93 -8.32
C LEU A 16 0.57 -2.34 -8.06
N TYR A 17 -0.32 -2.51 -7.09
CA TYR A 17 -1.04 -3.77 -6.86
C TYR A 17 -2.12 -3.94 -7.93
N ALA A 18 -2.06 -5.07 -8.65
CA ALA A 18 -2.86 -5.25 -9.86
C ALA A 18 -4.32 -5.65 -9.61
N GLU A 19 -4.82 -5.61 -8.37
CA GLU A 19 -6.23 -5.82 -8.05
C GLU A 19 -7.12 -4.77 -8.72
N LEU A 20 -8.13 -5.22 -9.44
CA LEU A 20 -9.05 -4.35 -10.18
C LEU A 20 -10.38 -4.13 -9.45
N VAL A 21 -10.66 -4.92 -8.40
CA VAL A 21 -11.89 -4.81 -7.60
C VAL A 21 -11.64 -3.94 -6.37
N LYS A 22 -12.39 -2.85 -6.27
CA LYS A 22 -12.39 -1.97 -5.11
C LYS A 22 -13.27 -2.53 -4.01
N ASN A 23 -12.82 -2.46 -2.75
CA ASN A 23 -13.59 -2.97 -1.60
C ASN A 23 -14.00 -4.45 -1.75
N ARG A 24 -13.04 -5.31 -2.06
CA ARG A 24 -13.26 -6.72 -2.42
C ARG A 24 -13.92 -7.56 -1.33
N SER A 25 -13.79 -7.17 -0.05
CA SER A 25 -14.32 -7.87 1.13
C SER A 25 -15.42 -7.09 1.86
N PHE A 26 -15.97 -6.03 1.26
CA PHE A 26 -17.08 -5.23 1.83
C PHE A 26 -16.76 -4.62 3.20
N GLU A 27 -15.48 -4.29 3.46
CA GLU A 27 -15.02 -3.80 4.76
C GLU A 27 -14.91 -2.27 4.86
N PHE A 28 -15.16 -1.52 3.79
CA PHE A 28 -15.10 -0.05 3.84
C PHE A 28 -16.19 0.50 4.77
N ALA A 29 -15.79 1.24 5.79
CA ALA A 29 -16.72 1.80 6.77
C ALA A 29 -16.81 3.34 6.63
N PRO A 30 -17.98 3.94 6.84
CA PRO A 30 -19.22 3.32 7.32
C PRO A 30 -20.10 2.69 6.23
N ASP A 31 -19.79 2.90 4.94
CA ASP A 31 -20.55 2.35 3.83
C ASP A 31 -19.85 1.11 3.26
N HIS A 32 -20.26 -0.06 3.75
CA HIS A 32 -19.72 -1.34 3.30
C HIS A 32 -19.96 -1.66 1.83
N TYR A 33 -20.90 -0.96 1.18
CA TYR A 33 -21.16 -1.09 -0.26
C TYR A 33 -20.36 -0.12 -1.14
N MET A 34 -19.52 0.71 -0.55
CA MET A 34 -18.70 1.65 -1.31
C MET A 34 -17.91 0.95 -2.41
N GLY A 35 -17.98 1.48 -3.66
CA GLY A 35 -17.43 0.82 -4.85
C GLY A 35 -18.34 -0.24 -5.46
N TRP A 36 -19.46 -0.58 -4.80
CA TRP A 36 -20.42 -1.56 -5.24
C TRP A 36 -21.80 -0.97 -5.49
N LYS A 37 -22.45 -1.43 -6.53
CA LYS A 37 -23.87 -1.18 -6.80
C LYS A 37 -24.64 -2.49 -6.63
N MET A 38 -25.69 -2.45 -5.82
CA MET A 38 -26.53 -3.59 -5.50
C MET A 38 -27.78 -3.61 -6.36
N PHE A 39 -28.21 -4.79 -6.80
CA PHE A 39 -29.41 -5.00 -7.61
C PHE A 39 -30.27 -6.12 -7.00
N GLY A 40 -31.57 -5.90 -6.88
CA GLY A 40 -32.49 -6.91 -6.33
C GLY A 40 -32.28 -7.20 -4.86
N ASN A 41 -32.38 -8.45 -4.47
CA ASN A 41 -32.29 -8.88 -3.06
C ASN A 41 -30.84 -9.18 -2.67
N VAL A 42 -30.13 -8.15 -2.20
CA VAL A 42 -28.74 -8.24 -1.71
C VAL A 42 -28.71 -7.72 -0.27
N THR A 43 -28.12 -8.50 0.63
CA THR A 43 -27.98 -8.12 2.05
C THR A 43 -26.55 -8.30 2.54
N LEU A 44 -26.08 -7.38 3.38
CA LEU A 44 -24.80 -7.48 4.06
C LEU A 44 -24.92 -8.44 5.24
N GLN A 45 -23.90 -9.28 5.41
CA GLN A 45 -23.73 -10.19 6.53
C GLN A 45 -22.36 -9.94 7.17
N ASN A 46 -22.11 -10.44 8.40
CA ASN A 46 -20.89 -10.19 9.17
C ASN A 46 -20.34 -11.42 9.90
N ASP A 47 -20.75 -12.60 9.49
CA ASP A 47 -20.28 -13.90 10.01
C ASP A 47 -19.53 -14.71 8.95
N GLY A 48 -18.71 -14.03 8.18
CA GLY A 48 -17.93 -14.57 7.06
C GLY A 48 -16.77 -15.47 7.48
N PRO A 49 -16.02 -16.00 6.51
CA PRO A 49 -15.00 -17.02 6.76
C PRO A 49 -13.69 -16.46 7.33
N PHE A 50 -13.48 -15.16 7.31
CA PHE A 50 -12.22 -14.51 7.69
C PHE A 50 -12.39 -13.62 8.91
N ASP A 51 -11.65 -13.89 9.97
CA ASP A 51 -11.76 -13.17 11.25
C ASP A 51 -11.51 -11.66 11.13
N LYS A 52 -10.65 -11.26 10.20
CA LYS A 52 -10.29 -9.86 9.98
C LYS A 52 -11.14 -9.17 8.91
N ASN A 53 -11.81 -9.93 8.07
CA ASN A 53 -12.72 -9.47 7.02
C ASN A 53 -14.02 -10.29 7.11
N PRO A 54 -14.86 -10.06 8.14
CA PRO A 54 -16.05 -10.89 8.39
C PRO A 54 -17.25 -10.54 7.52
N HIS A 55 -17.21 -9.41 6.78
CA HIS A 55 -18.35 -8.98 5.98
C HIS A 55 -18.40 -9.72 4.64
N TYR A 56 -19.61 -10.04 4.21
CA TYR A 56 -19.90 -10.60 2.91
C TYR A 56 -21.31 -10.22 2.44
N VAL A 57 -21.61 -10.42 1.19
CA VAL A 57 -22.95 -10.18 0.67
C VAL A 57 -23.68 -11.49 0.37
N ARG A 58 -24.96 -11.51 0.72
CA ARG A 58 -25.89 -12.59 0.40
C ARG A 58 -26.83 -12.16 -0.70
N LEU A 59 -26.83 -12.88 -1.82
CA LEU A 59 -27.77 -12.72 -2.91
C LEU A 59 -28.90 -13.74 -2.73
N GLY A 60 -30.13 -13.25 -2.66
CA GLY A 60 -31.32 -14.08 -2.55
C GLY A 60 -32.19 -14.06 -3.79
N TYR A 61 -32.92 -15.15 -4.03
CA TYR A 61 -33.95 -15.21 -5.05
C TYR A 61 -35.17 -15.94 -4.56
N ALA A 62 -36.38 -15.56 -5.03
CA ALA A 62 -37.66 -16.15 -4.68
C ALA A 62 -38.52 -16.29 -5.93
N GLY A 63 -38.47 -17.48 -6.57
CA GLY A 63 -39.31 -17.82 -7.72
C GLY A 63 -38.97 -17.15 -9.04
N HIS A 64 -39.90 -17.21 -9.97
CA HIS A 64 -39.72 -16.69 -11.36
C HIS A 64 -39.84 -15.18 -11.51
N GLY A 65 -40.10 -14.41 -10.45
CA GLY A 65 -40.37 -12.98 -10.49
C GLY A 65 -39.20 -12.08 -10.15
N ASP A 66 -38.14 -12.61 -9.55
CA ASP A 66 -36.97 -11.82 -9.18
C ASP A 66 -36.11 -11.57 -10.42
N MET A 67 -36.33 -10.43 -11.00
CA MET A 67 -35.49 -9.93 -12.09
C MET A 67 -34.06 -9.79 -11.61
N TRP A 68 -33.16 -9.30 -12.11
CA TRP A 68 -31.75 -9.14 -11.89
C TRP A 68 -31.32 -8.95 -10.40
N THR A 69 -30.94 -10.01 -9.72
CA THR A 69 -30.27 -9.94 -8.42
C THR A 69 -28.76 -10.13 -8.61
N GLY A 70 -27.98 -9.20 -8.08
CA GLY A 70 -26.52 -9.25 -8.19
C GLY A 70 -25.84 -7.99 -7.71
N ILE A 71 -24.56 -7.93 -7.97
CA ILE A 71 -23.68 -6.83 -7.57
C ILE A 71 -22.83 -6.38 -8.77
N GLN A 72 -22.41 -5.13 -8.74
CA GLN A 72 -21.55 -4.54 -9.76
C GLN A 72 -20.46 -3.70 -9.10
N ASN A 73 -19.19 -3.94 -9.45
CA ASN A 73 -18.06 -3.18 -8.99
C ASN A 73 -17.58 -2.19 -10.03
N GLU A 74 -17.28 -0.97 -9.62
CA GLU A 74 -16.80 0.10 -10.49
C GLU A 74 -15.26 0.10 -10.67
N GLY A 75 -14.53 -0.68 -9.88
CA GLY A 75 -13.07 -0.66 -9.82
C GLY A 75 -12.51 0.64 -9.23
N PHE A 76 -11.24 0.86 -9.48
CA PHE A 76 -10.55 2.11 -9.15
C PHE A 76 -10.60 3.03 -10.38
N PHE A 77 -11.44 4.06 -10.38
CA PHE A 77 -11.69 4.95 -11.54
C PHE A 77 -12.17 4.24 -12.83
N GLY A 78 -12.76 3.05 -12.70
CA GLY A 78 -13.10 2.13 -13.77
C GLY A 78 -12.11 0.97 -13.88
N ILE A 79 -12.57 -0.14 -14.45
CA ILE A 79 -11.73 -1.31 -14.71
C ILE A 79 -11.16 -1.20 -16.13
N GLY A 80 -9.84 -1.03 -16.26
CA GLY A 80 -9.16 -1.00 -17.56
C GLY A 80 -9.03 -2.40 -18.15
N LEU A 81 -9.59 -2.65 -19.31
CA LEU A 81 -9.48 -3.91 -20.03
C LEU A 81 -8.74 -3.72 -21.35
N LYS A 82 -7.85 -4.66 -21.70
CA LYS A 82 -7.16 -4.71 -22.99
C LYS A 82 -7.73 -5.84 -23.83
N LYS A 83 -7.93 -5.59 -25.13
CA LYS A 83 -8.37 -6.63 -26.09
C LYS A 83 -7.38 -7.81 -26.05
N ASP A 84 -7.95 -9.01 -26.07
CA ASP A 84 -7.23 -10.29 -26.04
C ASP A 84 -6.45 -10.60 -24.75
N ALA A 85 -6.44 -9.70 -23.77
CA ALA A 85 -5.87 -9.97 -22.44
C ALA A 85 -6.81 -10.86 -21.62
N GLU A 86 -6.18 -11.64 -20.75
CA GLU A 86 -6.86 -12.55 -19.82
C GLU A 86 -6.86 -11.97 -18.41
N TYR A 87 -7.97 -12.18 -17.71
CA TYR A 87 -8.20 -11.71 -16.36
C TYR A 87 -8.66 -12.88 -15.49
N ARG A 88 -8.02 -13.06 -14.35
CA ARG A 88 -8.38 -14.07 -13.35
C ARG A 88 -9.38 -13.46 -12.38
N PHE A 89 -10.61 -13.94 -12.46
CA PHE A 89 -11.64 -13.68 -11.48
C PHE A 89 -11.58 -14.74 -10.38
N SER A 90 -11.73 -14.35 -9.13
CA SER A 90 -11.94 -15.27 -8.02
C SER A 90 -12.93 -14.71 -7.01
N VAL A 91 -13.58 -15.60 -6.28
CA VAL A 91 -14.54 -15.28 -5.23
C VAL A 91 -14.60 -16.41 -4.21
N TRP A 92 -14.63 -16.08 -2.94
CA TRP A 92 -15.06 -17.02 -1.91
C TRP A 92 -16.57 -17.03 -1.87
N ALA A 93 -17.15 -18.23 -2.00
CA ALA A 93 -18.59 -18.37 -2.09
C ALA A 93 -19.09 -19.66 -1.47
N ARG A 94 -20.38 -19.64 -1.07
CA ARG A 94 -21.10 -20.83 -0.63
C ARG A 94 -22.59 -20.72 -0.98
N VAL A 95 -23.27 -21.87 -1.00
CA VAL A 95 -24.71 -21.98 -1.10
C VAL A 95 -25.24 -22.62 0.20
N PRO A 96 -25.65 -21.81 1.19
CA PRO A 96 -25.99 -22.31 2.55
C PRO A 96 -27.07 -23.39 2.56
N ASP A 97 -28.03 -23.35 1.64
CA ASP A 97 -29.09 -24.32 1.48
C ASP A 97 -28.68 -25.60 0.68
N GLY A 98 -27.45 -25.59 0.15
CA GLY A 98 -26.88 -26.70 -0.63
C GLY A 98 -27.46 -26.87 -2.03
N LYS A 99 -28.19 -25.90 -2.53
CA LYS A 99 -28.70 -25.89 -3.90
C LYS A 99 -27.70 -25.14 -4.81
N PRO A 100 -27.10 -25.80 -5.80
CA PRO A 100 -26.18 -25.12 -6.72
C PRO A 100 -26.81 -23.90 -7.37
N VAL A 101 -26.04 -22.82 -7.45
CA VAL A 101 -26.43 -21.55 -8.08
C VAL A 101 -25.41 -21.21 -9.16
N THR A 102 -25.88 -20.79 -10.31
CA THR A 102 -25.02 -20.27 -11.37
C THR A 102 -24.96 -18.75 -11.30
N LEU A 103 -23.76 -18.22 -11.17
CA LEU A 103 -23.45 -16.80 -11.30
C LEU A 103 -23.05 -16.50 -12.72
N MET A 104 -23.54 -15.39 -13.25
CA MET A 104 -23.11 -14.81 -14.53
C MET A 104 -22.15 -13.67 -14.21
N VAL A 105 -20.89 -13.83 -14.58
CA VAL A 105 -19.82 -12.84 -14.37
C VAL A 105 -19.56 -12.14 -15.68
N GLN A 106 -19.57 -10.80 -15.67
CA GLN A 106 -19.55 -10.00 -16.91
C GLN A 106 -18.64 -8.78 -16.79
N PHE A 107 -18.05 -8.41 -17.91
CA PHE A 107 -17.44 -7.08 -18.12
C PHE A 107 -18.39 -6.20 -18.90
N ILE A 108 -18.72 -5.02 -18.39
CA ILE A 108 -19.66 -4.07 -18.99
C ILE A 108 -18.99 -2.70 -19.08
N ASP A 109 -19.08 -2.07 -20.25
CA ASP A 109 -18.61 -0.70 -20.44
C ASP A 109 -19.50 0.29 -19.67
N GLN A 110 -18.90 1.16 -18.86
CA GLN A 110 -19.64 2.19 -18.09
C GLN A 110 -20.37 3.20 -18.99
N ASN A 111 -19.89 3.40 -20.20
CA ASN A 111 -20.40 4.41 -21.12
C ASN A 111 -21.56 3.90 -22.00
N THR A 112 -21.90 2.62 -21.91
CA THR A 112 -22.99 2.03 -22.69
C THR A 112 -24.12 1.64 -21.77
N MET A 113 -25.30 2.22 -22.00
CA MET A 113 -26.55 1.85 -21.30
C MET A 113 -27.21 0.61 -21.92
N ASP A 114 -26.67 0.08 -22.99
CA ASP A 114 -27.24 -1.04 -23.72
C ASP A 114 -26.70 -2.36 -23.23
N ASP A 115 -27.54 -3.13 -22.52
CA ASP A 115 -27.22 -4.49 -22.02
C ASP A 115 -26.89 -5.46 -23.17
N ALA A 116 -27.24 -5.15 -24.41
CA ALA A 116 -26.91 -5.94 -25.62
C ALA A 116 -25.40 -5.87 -25.97
N GLN A 117 -24.66 -4.93 -25.45
CA GLN A 117 -23.20 -4.78 -25.67
C GLN A 117 -22.36 -5.39 -24.56
N GLN A 118 -22.78 -6.53 -24.03
CA GLN A 118 -21.94 -7.31 -23.10
C GLN A 118 -20.67 -7.77 -23.82
N PHE A 119 -19.52 -7.36 -23.32
CA PHE A 119 -18.26 -7.67 -23.99
C PHE A 119 -17.76 -9.06 -23.66
N VAL A 120 -17.94 -9.51 -22.43
CA VAL A 120 -17.61 -10.84 -21.95
C VAL A 120 -18.63 -11.27 -20.91
N SER A 121 -19.15 -12.46 -21.05
CA SER A 121 -20.01 -13.09 -20.05
C SER A 121 -19.60 -14.55 -19.88
N GLN A 122 -19.41 -15.00 -18.65
CA GLN A 122 -19.07 -16.37 -18.34
C GLN A 122 -19.82 -16.84 -17.10
N ASP A 123 -20.30 -18.06 -17.14
CA ASP A 123 -21.03 -18.67 -16.04
C ASP A 123 -20.06 -19.35 -15.06
N LEU A 124 -20.36 -19.21 -13.76
CA LEU A 124 -19.65 -19.86 -12.66
C LEU A 124 -20.66 -20.57 -11.75
N VAL A 125 -20.52 -21.87 -11.58
CA VAL A 125 -21.38 -22.67 -10.72
C VAL A 125 -20.83 -22.68 -9.30
N ILE A 126 -21.66 -22.27 -8.32
CA ILE A 126 -21.38 -22.37 -6.89
C ILE A 126 -22.18 -23.55 -6.34
N ASP A 127 -21.50 -24.55 -5.81
CA ASP A 127 -22.10 -25.84 -5.44
C ASP A 127 -21.76 -26.31 -4.02
N SER A 128 -20.89 -25.60 -3.30
CA SER A 128 -20.47 -25.96 -1.94
C SER A 128 -21.35 -25.30 -0.87
N LYS A 129 -21.73 -26.05 0.18
CA LYS A 129 -22.32 -25.50 1.39
C LYS A 129 -21.33 -24.75 2.26
N GLU A 130 -20.08 -25.18 2.21
CA GLU A 130 -18.99 -24.56 2.94
C GLU A 130 -18.31 -23.52 2.07
N TRP A 131 -17.70 -22.53 2.70
CA TRP A 131 -16.92 -21.53 2.01
C TRP A 131 -15.80 -22.16 1.18
N LYS A 132 -15.76 -21.83 -0.09
CA LYS A 132 -14.78 -22.32 -1.04
C LYS A 132 -14.39 -21.21 -2.00
N LYS A 133 -13.10 -21.14 -2.36
CA LYS A 133 -12.62 -20.24 -3.40
C LYS A 133 -12.91 -20.82 -4.77
N TYR A 134 -13.63 -20.06 -5.58
CA TYR A 134 -13.89 -20.36 -6.98
C TYR A 134 -13.07 -19.42 -7.85
N THR A 135 -12.53 -19.94 -8.93
CA THR A 135 -11.66 -19.16 -9.84
C THR A 135 -12.00 -19.47 -11.28
N MET A 136 -11.96 -18.47 -12.14
CA MET A 136 -12.05 -18.63 -13.58
C MET A 136 -11.21 -17.58 -14.31
N VAL A 137 -10.82 -17.86 -15.54
CA VAL A 137 -10.13 -16.92 -16.43
C VAL A 137 -11.09 -16.42 -17.48
N MET A 138 -11.16 -15.10 -17.61
CA MET A 138 -12.01 -14.41 -18.58
C MET A 138 -11.13 -13.66 -19.58
N LYS A 139 -11.41 -13.81 -20.86
CA LYS A 139 -10.65 -13.10 -21.92
C LYS A 139 -11.46 -11.92 -22.46
N SER A 140 -10.90 -10.72 -22.41
CA SER A 140 -11.56 -9.55 -22.98
C SER A 140 -11.46 -9.55 -24.51
N ASN A 141 -12.58 -9.30 -25.19
CA ASN A 141 -12.63 -9.17 -26.65
C ASN A 141 -12.48 -7.73 -27.15
N ARG A 142 -12.38 -6.76 -26.24
CA ARG A 142 -12.22 -5.32 -26.53
C ARG A 142 -11.28 -4.64 -25.56
N THR A 143 -10.73 -3.48 -25.98
CA THR A 143 -10.08 -2.53 -25.09
C THR A 143 -11.12 -1.54 -24.58
N ILE A 144 -11.24 -1.43 -23.26
CA ILE A 144 -12.19 -0.55 -22.57
C ILE A 144 -11.41 0.18 -21.47
N ALA A 145 -11.49 1.50 -21.46
CA ALA A 145 -10.82 2.30 -20.43
C ALA A 145 -11.54 2.21 -19.08
N LYS A 146 -12.88 2.17 -19.09
CA LYS A 146 -13.71 2.16 -17.88
C LYS A 146 -14.80 1.09 -18.01
N ALA A 147 -14.50 -0.13 -17.60
CA ALA A 147 -15.47 -1.20 -17.44
C ALA A 147 -15.93 -1.33 -16.00
N ASN A 148 -17.04 -2.03 -15.79
CA ASN A 148 -17.50 -2.56 -14.51
C ASN A 148 -17.41 -4.08 -14.53
N LEU A 149 -17.14 -4.67 -13.38
CA LEU A 149 -17.34 -6.10 -13.12
C LEU A 149 -18.76 -6.30 -12.57
N ARG A 150 -19.57 -7.11 -13.26
CA ARG A 150 -20.93 -7.44 -12.85
C ARG A 150 -21.01 -8.92 -12.49
N ILE A 151 -21.64 -9.23 -11.35
CA ILE A 151 -21.88 -10.59 -10.86
C ILE A 151 -23.36 -10.73 -10.54
N PHE A 152 -24.06 -11.51 -11.35
CA PHE A 152 -25.51 -11.66 -11.25
C PHE A 152 -25.89 -13.13 -11.14
N LEU A 153 -27.00 -13.40 -10.49
CA LEU A 153 -27.63 -14.70 -10.57
C LEU A 153 -28.03 -14.98 -12.03
N SER A 154 -27.56 -16.11 -12.55
CA SER A 154 -27.87 -16.51 -13.94
C SER A 154 -29.35 -16.70 -14.14
N ASN A 155 -29.80 -16.42 -15.34
CA ASN A 155 -31.12 -16.45 -15.92
C ASN A 155 -32.33 -16.71 -15.00
N PRO A 156 -33.12 -15.67 -14.65
CA PRO A 156 -34.31 -15.80 -13.79
C PRO A 156 -35.35 -16.80 -14.31
N GLN A 157 -35.43 -17.02 -15.63
CA GLN A 157 -36.41 -17.90 -16.24
C GLN A 157 -36.17 -19.39 -15.98
N HIS A 158 -34.96 -19.77 -15.60
CA HIS A 158 -34.58 -21.15 -15.30
C HIS A 158 -34.50 -21.45 -13.80
N ARG A 159 -34.72 -20.44 -12.94
CA ARG A 159 -34.73 -20.63 -11.50
C ARG A 159 -36.13 -21.00 -10.98
N SER A 160 -36.22 -22.08 -10.22
CA SER A 160 -37.42 -22.46 -9.49
C SER A 160 -37.17 -22.45 -8.00
N GLY A 161 -38.17 -22.02 -7.23
CA GLY A 161 -38.09 -21.99 -5.77
C GLY A 161 -37.35 -20.81 -5.20
N THR A 162 -36.84 -20.94 -3.98
CA THR A 162 -36.04 -19.94 -3.26
C THR A 162 -34.63 -20.47 -3.04
N GLY A 163 -33.67 -19.58 -2.96
CA GLY A 163 -32.28 -19.94 -2.64
C GLY A 163 -31.43 -18.73 -2.35
N THR A 164 -30.23 -18.99 -1.85
CA THR A 164 -29.24 -17.95 -1.52
C THR A 164 -27.84 -18.37 -1.93
N VAL A 165 -27.02 -17.41 -2.30
CA VAL A 165 -25.57 -17.56 -2.45
C VAL A 165 -24.86 -16.45 -1.70
N ASP A 166 -23.85 -16.82 -0.94
CA ASP A 166 -23.00 -15.91 -0.20
C ASP A 166 -21.70 -15.67 -0.98
N LEU A 167 -21.27 -14.40 -1.08
CA LEU A 167 -20.08 -13.99 -1.82
C LEU A 167 -19.19 -13.12 -0.92
N GLU A 168 -17.91 -13.46 -0.83
CA GLU A 168 -16.90 -12.74 -0.08
C GLU A 168 -15.59 -12.71 -0.89
N HIS A 169 -14.71 -11.75 -0.61
CA HIS A 169 -13.40 -11.57 -1.23
C HIS A 169 -13.43 -11.71 -2.75
N VAL A 170 -14.22 -10.85 -3.37
CA VAL A 170 -14.33 -10.78 -4.84
C VAL A 170 -13.10 -10.10 -5.42
N SER A 171 -12.42 -10.74 -6.34
CA SER A 171 -11.13 -10.30 -6.85
C SER A 171 -11.02 -10.47 -8.38
N LEU A 172 -10.31 -9.55 -9.03
CA LEU A 172 -10.05 -9.58 -10.47
C LEU A 172 -8.65 -9.06 -10.76
N PHE A 173 -7.79 -9.92 -11.28
CA PHE A 173 -6.43 -9.58 -11.67
C PHE A 173 -6.20 -9.80 -13.16
N PRO A 174 -5.34 -9.00 -13.83
CA PRO A 174 -4.77 -9.44 -15.09
C PRO A 174 -3.96 -10.73 -14.86
N VAL A 175 -3.98 -11.66 -15.81
CA VAL A 175 -3.14 -12.87 -15.76
C VAL A 175 -1.68 -12.50 -16.00
N ASP A 176 -1.42 -11.52 -16.87
CA ASP A 176 -0.07 -11.00 -17.15
C ASP A 176 0.34 -9.97 -16.10
N THR A 177 0.82 -10.46 -14.96
CA THR A 177 1.38 -9.67 -13.87
C THR A 177 2.91 -9.62 -13.94
N TRP A 178 3.53 -8.80 -13.10
CA TRP A 178 4.98 -8.76 -12.96
C TRP A 178 5.54 -10.12 -12.54
N MET A 179 6.58 -10.59 -13.25
CA MET A 179 7.21 -11.90 -13.05
C MET A 179 6.23 -13.10 -13.08
N GLY A 180 4.98 -12.89 -13.46
CA GLY A 180 3.95 -13.92 -13.49
C GLY A 180 3.39 -14.31 -12.13
N HIS A 181 3.64 -13.52 -11.08
CA HIS A 181 3.08 -13.78 -9.76
C HIS A 181 1.56 -13.73 -9.77
N GLU A 182 0.94 -14.80 -9.28
CA GLU A 182 -0.51 -14.81 -9.12
C GLU A 182 -0.94 -13.72 -8.13
N ASN A 183 -1.95 -12.92 -8.52
CA ASN A 183 -2.41 -11.77 -7.74
C ASN A 183 -1.28 -10.78 -7.38
N GLY A 184 -0.33 -10.63 -8.28
CA GLY A 184 0.86 -9.81 -8.11
C GLY A 184 0.68 -8.34 -8.53
N MET A 185 1.78 -7.75 -8.97
CA MET A 185 1.84 -6.34 -9.31
C MET A 185 1.58 -6.09 -10.80
N ARG A 186 1.18 -4.88 -11.12
CA ARG A 186 1.07 -4.40 -12.50
C ARG A 186 2.42 -4.47 -13.18
N LYS A 187 2.46 -5.24 -14.28
CA LYS A 187 3.67 -5.48 -15.03
C LYS A 187 4.31 -4.21 -15.58
N ASP A 188 3.50 -3.28 -16.09
CA ASP A 188 3.97 -2.03 -16.67
C ASP A 188 4.65 -1.12 -15.64
N LEU A 189 4.07 -1.00 -14.43
CA LEU A 189 4.63 -0.17 -13.36
C LEU A 189 5.87 -0.81 -12.73
N ALA A 190 5.82 -2.11 -12.43
CA ALA A 190 6.96 -2.83 -11.88
C ALA A 190 8.14 -2.89 -12.88
N GLN A 191 7.86 -3.02 -14.20
CA GLN A 191 8.87 -2.93 -15.23
C GLN A 191 9.54 -1.55 -15.27
N ALA A 192 8.77 -0.48 -15.13
CA ALA A 192 9.33 0.87 -15.07
C ALA A 192 10.28 1.05 -13.86
N LEU A 193 9.90 0.50 -12.70
CA LEU A 193 10.77 0.49 -11.51
C LEU A 193 12.05 -0.32 -11.76
N TYR A 194 11.93 -1.50 -12.35
CA TYR A 194 13.07 -2.35 -12.71
C TYR A 194 14.03 -1.66 -13.68
N ASP A 195 13.52 -0.98 -14.70
CA ASP A 195 14.32 -0.29 -15.72
C ASP A 195 15.10 0.89 -15.13
N MET A 196 14.63 1.49 -14.04
CA MET A 196 15.34 2.54 -13.31
C MET A 196 16.55 2.04 -12.54
N ARG A 197 16.64 0.72 -12.26
CA ARG A 197 17.71 0.07 -11.49
C ARG A 197 18.02 0.77 -10.17
N PRO A 198 17.03 0.93 -9.29
CA PRO A 198 17.22 1.61 -8.02
C PRO A 198 18.17 0.81 -7.12
N GLY A 199 19.06 1.51 -6.40
CA GLY A 199 19.94 0.87 -5.42
C GLY A 199 19.24 0.55 -4.10
N VAL A 200 18.15 1.26 -3.79
CA VAL A 200 17.36 1.09 -2.56
C VAL A 200 15.89 1.35 -2.85
N PHE A 201 15.00 0.63 -2.17
CA PHE A 201 13.56 0.81 -2.22
C PHE A 201 13.04 1.07 -0.80
N ARG A 202 12.61 2.30 -0.53
CA ARG A 202 12.04 2.74 0.75
C ARG A 202 10.53 2.54 0.72
N PHE A 203 10.01 1.83 1.71
CA PHE A 203 8.59 1.50 1.88
C PHE A 203 8.21 1.34 3.38
N PRO A 204 6.93 1.27 3.75
CA PRO A 204 5.71 1.36 2.96
C PRO A 204 5.31 2.79 2.64
N GLY A 205 6.07 3.77 3.09
CA GLY A 205 5.83 5.18 2.87
C GLY A 205 6.46 6.08 3.90
N GLY A 206 5.93 7.29 3.97
CA GLY A 206 6.22 8.34 4.92
C GLY A 206 5.14 8.41 6.01
N CYS A 207 4.24 9.39 5.93
CA CYS A 207 3.20 9.62 6.95
C CYS A 207 2.23 8.45 7.18
N ILE A 208 2.06 7.53 6.23
CA ILE A 208 1.23 6.33 6.46
C ILE A 208 1.83 5.39 7.51
N VAL A 209 3.15 5.40 7.71
CA VAL A 209 3.82 4.64 8.77
C VAL A 209 3.29 5.07 10.13
N GLU A 210 3.08 6.36 10.30
CA GLU A 210 2.65 6.99 11.54
C GLU A 210 1.13 6.86 11.75
N GLY A 211 0.33 6.99 10.66
CA GLY A 211 -1.12 7.05 10.70
C GLY A 211 -1.65 8.39 11.22
N SER A 212 -2.95 8.63 11.09
CA SER A 212 -3.64 9.78 11.70
C SER A 212 -3.73 9.64 13.23
N ASN A 213 -3.71 8.42 13.72
CA ASN A 213 -3.64 8.01 15.11
C ASN A 213 -2.92 6.65 15.19
N LEU A 214 -2.63 6.18 16.41
CA LEU A 214 -1.89 4.92 16.59
C LEU A 214 -2.69 3.69 16.13
N GLU A 215 -4.00 3.76 16.06
CA GLU A 215 -4.84 2.65 15.58
C GLU A 215 -4.72 2.48 14.06
N THR A 216 -4.57 3.59 13.32
CA THR A 216 -4.46 3.62 11.86
C THR A 216 -3.02 3.66 11.36
N ARG A 217 -2.03 3.52 12.25
CA ARG A 217 -0.63 3.35 11.84
C ARG A 217 -0.45 2.14 10.95
N TYR A 218 0.55 2.16 10.10
CA TYR A 218 0.89 0.99 9.29
C TYR A 218 1.50 -0.10 10.18
N GLN A 219 0.75 -1.18 10.43
CA GLN A 219 1.22 -2.33 11.19
C GLN A 219 1.61 -3.45 10.23
N TRP A 220 2.91 -3.65 10.03
CA TRP A 220 3.42 -4.60 9.05
C TRP A 220 2.94 -6.05 9.28
N LYS A 221 2.72 -6.46 10.53
CA LYS A 221 2.20 -7.79 10.89
C LYS A 221 0.79 -8.04 10.35
N HIS A 222 0.04 -6.96 10.07
CA HIS A 222 -1.27 -7.06 9.43
C HIS A 222 -1.19 -7.27 7.91
N THR A 223 0.00 -7.13 7.33
CA THR A 223 0.21 -7.11 5.89
C THR A 223 0.88 -8.38 5.35
N VAL A 224 1.06 -9.38 6.20
CA VAL A 224 1.67 -10.67 5.88
C VAL A 224 0.71 -11.82 6.17
N GLY A 225 0.95 -12.99 5.59
CA GLY A 225 0.02 -14.12 5.63
C GLY A 225 -1.03 -14.06 4.52
N PRO A 226 -2.09 -14.90 4.60
CA PRO A 226 -3.14 -14.97 3.58
C PRO A 226 -3.81 -13.63 3.37
N VAL A 227 -3.92 -13.20 2.12
CA VAL A 227 -4.42 -11.86 1.76
C VAL A 227 -5.89 -11.67 2.14
N GLU A 228 -6.65 -12.75 2.15
CA GLU A 228 -8.06 -12.77 2.55
C GLU A 228 -8.29 -12.39 4.02
N ASN A 229 -7.27 -12.59 4.87
CA ASN A 229 -7.37 -12.29 6.30
C ASN A 229 -6.52 -11.08 6.74
N ARG A 230 -6.02 -10.28 5.79
CA ARG A 230 -5.36 -9.02 6.12
C ARG A 230 -6.41 -7.95 6.37
N PRO A 231 -6.41 -7.28 7.55
CA PRO A 231 -7.43 -6.29 7.88
C PRO A 231 -7.32 -5.06 6.98
N LEU A 232 -8.47 -4.44 6.72
CA LEU A 232 -8.49 -3.13 6.08
C LEU A 232 -7.91 -2.06 7.03
N ASN A 233 -7.12 -1.13 6.50
CA ASN A 233 -6.66 0.04 7.24
C ASN A 233 -7.13 1.32 6.58
N LYS A 234 -7.47 2.32 7.39
CA LYS A 234 -7.81 3.66 6.91
C LYS A 234 -6.53 4.41 6.55
N ASN A 235 -6.42 4.89 5.30
CA ASN A 235 -5.24 5.60 4.87
C ASN A 235 -5.14 6.97 5.53
N ARG A 236 -3.95 7.32 6.01
CA ARG A 236 -3.67 8.61 6.64
C ARG A 236 -4.00 9.81 5.74
N TRP A 237 -3.82 9.67 4.43
CA TRP A 237 -4.02 10.73 3.46
C TRP A 237 -5.49 11.08 3.19
N GLU A 238 -6.44 10.30 3.68
CA GLU A 238 -7.86 10.62 3.60
C GLU A 238 -8.19 11.99 4.21
N SER A 239 -7.62 12.30 5.38
CA SER A 239 -7.88 13.57 6.07
C SER A 239 -7.29 14.78 5.35
N THR A 240 -6.23 14.61 4.58
CA THR A 240 -5.57 15.70 3.83
C THR A 240 -6.34 16.09 2.57
N PHE A 241 -7.12 15.16 2.06
CA PHE A 241 -7.84 15.31 0.80
C PHE A 241 -9.37 15.24 1.01
N THR A 242 -9.87 15.92 2.01
CA THR A 242 -11.29 15.91 2.42
C THR A 242 -12.29 16.34 1.34
N ASN A 243 -11.84 17.05 0.31
CA ASN A 243 -12.67 17.45 -0.83
C ASN A 243 -12.54 16.50 -2.03
N ARG A 244 -11.91 15.33 -1.88
CA ARG A 244 -11.83 14.36 -2.94
C ARG A 244 -13.19 13.80 -3.29
N TYR A 245 -13.34 13.48 -4.56
CA TYR A 245 -14.50 12.79 -5.09
C TYR A 245 -14.72 11.41 -4.43
N TYR A 246 -13.65 10.80 -3.90
CA TYR A 246 -13.66 9.51 -3.22
C TYR A 246 -13.20 9.67 -1.75
N PRO A 247 -14.12 9.73 -0.78
CA PRO A 247 -13.77 9.75 0.65
C PRO A 247 -13.33 8.38 1.20
N ASP A 248 -13.24 7.37 0.35
CA ASP A 248 -13.02 5.96 0.61
C ASP A 248 -11.55 5.56 0.49
N TYR A 249 -10.67 6.28 1.14
CA TYR A 249 -9.24 6.02 1.02
C TYR A 249 -8.76 5.01 2.06
N PHE A 250 -8.84 3.74 1.69
CA PHE A 250 -8.44 2.61 2.50
C PHE A 250 -7.28 1.85 1.86
N GLN A 251 -6.55 1.11 2.70
CA GLN A 251 -5.50 0.17 2.31
C GLN A 251 -5.97 -1.25 2.57
N SER A 252 -6.07 -2.08 1.54
CA SER A 252 -6.45 -3.49 1.68
C SER A 252 -5.30 -4.37 2.14
N TYR A 253 -4.08 -3.83 2.16
CA TYR A 253 -2.84 -4.57 2.42
C TYR A 253 -2.57 -5.72 1.46
N GLY A 254 -3.20 -5.73 0.28
CA GLY A 254 -2.86 -6.65 -0.78
C GLY A 254 -1.39 -6.49 -1.23
N LEU A 255 -0.92 -5.25 -1.31
CA LEU A 255 0.49 -4.89 -1.36
C LEU A 255 0.97 -4.67 0.07
N GLY A 256 1.60 -5.68 0.66
CA GLY A 256 2.11 -5.68 2.03
C GLY A 256 3.62 -5.83 2.11
N PHE A 257 4.13 -6.06 3.32
CA PHE A 257 5.59 -6.13 3.52
C PHE A 257 6.24 -7.29 2.76
N TYR A 258 5.59 -8.44 2.66
CA TYR A 258 6.11 -9.55 1.85
C TYR A 258 6.27 -9.12 0.39
N GLU A 259 5.25 -8.49 -0.17
CA GLU A 259 5.25 -8.03 -1.57
C GLU A 259 6.26 -6.90 -1.80
N TYR A 260 6.48 -6.01 -0.83
CA TYR A 260 7.52 -4.98 -0.91
C TYR A 260 8.93 -5.57 -0.88
N PHE A 261 9.19 -6.55 -0.02
CA PHE A 261 10.47 -7.25 0.01
C PHE A 261 10.74 -8.00 -1.29
N LEU A 262 9.73 -8.73 -1.78
CA LEU A 262 9.83 -9.47 -3.04
C LEU A 262 10.11 -8.53 -4.21
N LEU A 263 9.36 -7.42 -4.32
CA LEU A 263 9.61 -6.42 -5.35
C LEU A 263 11.03 -5.84 -5.24
N SER A 264 11.49 -5.52 -4.02
CA SER A 264 12.85 -5.00 -3.83
C SER A 264 13.91 -5.93 -4.41
N GLU A 265 13.81 -7.24 -4.13
CA GLU A 265 14.71 -8.26 -4.67
C GLU A 265 14.61 -8.33 -6.19
N GLU A 266 13.40 -8.35 -6.75
CA GLU A 266 13.15 -8.50 -8.18
C GLU A 266 13.62 -7.31 -9.02
N ILE A 267 13.55 -6.09 -8.48
CA ILE A 267 14.08 -4.89 -9.14
C ILE A 267 15.57 -4.65 -8.83
N GLY A 268 16.18 -5.50 -8.00
CA GLY A 268 17.59 -5.43 -7.64
C GLY A 268 17.94 -4.33 -6.64
N ALA A 269 16.95 -3.85 -5.86
CA ALA A 269 17.12 -2.81 -4.85
C ALA A 269 17.28 -3.39 -3.44
N ALA A 270 18.08 -2.76 -2.60
CA ALA A 270 18.09 -3.09 -1.18
C ALA A 270 16.77 -2.66 -0.51
N PRO A 271 16.08 -3.52 0.23
CA PRO A 271 14.87 -3.15 0.94
C PRO A 271 15.19 -2.21 2.11
N LEU A 272 14.42 -1.13 2.22
CA LEU A 272 14.51 -0.15 3.30
C LEU A 272 13.12 0.07 3.89
N PRO A 273 12.67 -0.81 4.80
CA PRO A 273 11.44 -0.60 5.53
C PRO A 273 11.57 0.52 6.55
N VAL A 274 10.47 1.27 6.75
CA VAL A 274 10.32 2.27 7.80
C VAL A 274 9.23 1.83 8.76
N LEU A 275 9.48 1.87 10.07
CA LEU A 275 8.57 1.42 11.10
C LEU A 275 8.14 2.55 12.04
N ASN A 276 6.94 2.39 12.59
CA ASN A 276 6.37 3.27 13.60
C ASN A 276 7.13 3.16 14.93
N VAL A 277 7.38 4.29 15.56
CA VAL A 277 8.14 4.41 16.83
C VAL A 277 7.22 4.65 18.04
N GLY A 278 5.94 4.26 17.94
CA GLY A 278 4.95 4.53 18.99
C GLY A 278 4.42 5.97 18.95
N MET A 279 4.41 6.58 17.76
CA MET A 279 3.88 7.93 17.53
C MET A 279 3.00 7.96 16.29
N ALA A 280 1.87 8.65 16.40
CA ALA A 280 1.10 9.04 15.23
C ALA A 280 1.76 10.24 14.51
N CYS A 281 1.29 10.57 13.30
CA CYS A 281 1.86 11.66 12.50
C CYS A 281 1.92 12.95 13.31
N GLN A 282 3.12 13.38 13.64
CA GLN A 282 3.37 14.51 14.53
C GLN A 282 2.95 15.83 13.88
N TYR A 283 3.14 15.94 12.57
CA TYR A 283 2.69 17.10 11.80
C TYR A 283 1.16 17.29 11.83
N GLN A 284 0.42 16.19 11.78
CA GLN A 284 -1.05 16.23 11.86
C GLN A 284 -1.57 16.40 13.30
N ASN A 285 -0.80 16.02 14.29
CA ASN A 285 -1.15 15.98 15.71
C ASN A 285 -0.21 16.82 16.56
N TRP A 286 0.33 17.90 16.04
CA TRP A 286 1.33 18.73 16.72
C TRP A 286 0.88 19.31 18.07
N ASP A 287 -0.42 19.46 18.28
CA ASP A 287 -1.08 19.97 19.50
C ASP A 287 -1.74 18.89 20.35
N ASN A 288 -1.59 17.59 19.99
CA ASN A 288 -2.30 16.48 20.61
C ASN A 288 -1.36 15.40 21.15
N GLU A 289 -1.00 15.48 22.42
CA GLU A 289 -0.16 14.49 23.10
C GLU A 289 -0.74 13.05 23.08
N LYS A 290 -2.08 12.90 22.92
CA LYS A 290 -2.72 11.58 22.81
C LYS A 290 -2.32 10.79 21.56
N ALA A 291 -1.75 11.46 20.56
CA ALA A 291 -1.19 10.80 19.39
C ALA A 291 0.09 10.00 19.70
N HIS A 292 0.70 10.23 20.84
CA HIS A 292 1.97 9.60 21.23
C HIS A 292 1.75 8.46 22.20
N ALA A 293 2.54 7.38 22.06
CA ALA A 293 2.67 6.35 23.09
C ALA A 293 3.54 6.89 24.24
N ALA A 294 3.45 6.27 25.41
CA ALA A 294 4.34 6.60 26.51
C ALA A 294 5.82 6.32 26.17
N CYS A 295 6.73 7.08 26.80
CA CYS A 295 8.17 7.02 26.51
C CYS A 295 8.94 6.02 27.38
N ASN A 296 8.27 5.10 28.05
CA ASN A 296 8.95 4.06 28.85
C ASN A 296 9.10 2.76 28.04
N ALA A 297 10.05 1.93 28.44
CA ALA A 297 10.37 0.71 27.71
C ALA A 297 9.20 -0.31 27.67
N GLU A 298 8.34 -0.33 28.70
CA GLU A 298 7.21 -1.27 28.77
C GLU A 298 6.15 -0.92 27.73
N ASP A 299 5.76 0.34 27.63
CA ASP A 299 4.75 0.81 26.66
C ASP A 299 5.25 0.74 25.22
N LEU A 300 6.56 0.91 25.00
CA LEU A 300 7.17 0.83 23.68
C LEU A 300 7.51 -0.60 23.26
N LYS A 301 7.45 -1.56 24.20
CA LYS A 301 7.82 -2.94 23.88
C LYS A 301 7.11 -3.52 22.65
N PRO A 302 5.80 -3.37 22.42
CA PRO A 302 5.16 -3.90 21.21
C PRO A 302 5.74 -3.34 19.92
N TYR A 303 6.14 -2.08 19.89
CA TYR A 303 6.73 -1.43 18.73
C TYR A 303 8.18 -1.88 18.51
N ILE A 304 8.94 -2.09 19.60
CA ILE A 304 10.30 -2.65 19.54
C ILE A 304 10.26 -4.10 19.07
N ASP A 305 9.30 -4.89 19.55
CA ASP A 305 9.06 -6.26 19.10
C ASP A 305 8.68 -6.27 17.61
N ASP A 306 7.93 -5.28 17.11
CA ASP A 306 7.63 -5.15 15.68
C ASP A 306 8.92 -4.96 14.85
N ALA A 307 9.89 -4.21 15.34
CA ALA A 307 11.16 -4.01 14.65
C ALA A 307 12.04 -5.29 14.66
N LEU A 308 12.15 -5.96 15.79
CA LEU A 308 12.94 -7.21 15.91
C LEU A 308 12.29 -8.35 15.11
N ASP A 309 10.98 -8.49 15.21
CA ASP A 309 10.20 -9.48 14.44
C ASP A 309 10.30 -9.25 12.92
N LEU A 310 10.38 -7.96 12.48
CA LEU A 310 10.56 -7.67 11.06
C LEU A 310 11.94 -8.10 10.55
N ILE A 311 12.99 -7.87 11.36
CA ILE A 311 14.33 -8.35 11.02
C ILE A 311 14.33 -9.89 10.92
N GLU A 312 13.67 -10.58 11.85
CA GLU A 312 13.50 -12.02 11.79
C GLU A 312 12.68 -12.45 10.56
N PHE A 313 11.59 -11.73 10.21
CA PHE A 313 10.82 -12.02 9.00
C PHE A 313 11.68 -11.88 7.75
N ALA A 314 12.46 -10.81 7.64
CA ALA A 314 13.27 -10.55 6.47
C ALA A 314 14.50 -11.47 6.37
N ASN A 315 15.19 -11.72 7.47
CA ASN A 315 16.53 -12.33 7.47
C ASN A 315 16.62 -13.65 8.25
N GLY A 316 15.60 -13.95 9.09
CA GLY A 316 15.62 -15.12 9.97
C GLY A 316 15.57 -16.44 9.23
N SER A 317 16.10 -17.50 9.89
CA SER A 317 15.99 -18.87 9.43
C SER A 317 14.53 -19.33 9.36
N THR A 318 14.23 -20.26 8.45
CA THR A 318 12.90 -20.89 8.34
C THR A 318 12.47 -21.68 9.59
N ASP A 319 13.37 -21.91 10.54
CA ASP A 319 13.07 -22.52 11.83
C ASP A 319 12.51 -21.51 12.86
N THR A 320 12.63 -20.22 12.60
CA THR A 320 12.08 -19.17 13.44
C THR A 320 10.62 -18.90 13.08
N LYS A 321 9.89 -18.24 13.99
CA LYS A 321 8.47 -17.94 13.76
C LYS A 321 8.22 -17.13 12.49
N TRP A 322 8.94 -16.04 12.34
CA TRP A 322 8.71 -15.10 11.24
C TRP A 322 9.42 -15.51 9.96
N GLY A 323 10.60 -16.14 10.05
CA GLY A 323 11.27 -16.76 8.90
C GLY A 323 10.46 -17.92 8.31
N LYS A 324 9.77 -18.70 9.18
CA LYS A 324 8.83 -19.73 8.73
C LYS A 324 7.66 -19.12 7.97
N LEU A 325 7.06 -18.04 8.50
CA LEU A 325 5.94 -17.38 7.81
C LEU A 325 6.36 -16.87 6.42
N ARG A 326 7.56 -16.27 6.31
CA ARG A 326 8.10 -15.87 5.00
C ARG A 326 8.20 -17.06 4.04
N ALA A 327 8.72 -18.20 4.52
CA ALA A 327 8.84 -19.42 3.72
C ALA A 327 7.47 -19.98 3.32
N ASP A 328 6.50 -19.99 4.24
CA ASP A 328 5.12 -20.44 3.98
C ASP A 328 4.41 -19.53 2.96
N MET A 329 4.82 -18.26 2.85
CA MET A 329 4.36 -17.32 1.81
C MET A 329 5.07 -17.51 0.46
N GLY A 330 6.04 -18.40 0.38
CA GLY A 330 6.70 -18.79 -0.87
C GLY A 330 8.16 -18.35 -1.02
N HIS A 331 8.77 -17.69 -0.01
CA HIS A 331 10.15 -17.22 -0.06
C HIS A 331 10.98 -17.75 1.13
N PRO A 332 11.56 -18.96 1.03
CA PRO A 332 12.36 -19.54 2.12
C PRO A 332 13.69 -18.83 2.36
N GLU A 333 14.28 -18.22 1.33
CA GLU A 333 15.56 -17.51 1.43
C GLU A 333 15.40 -16.16 2.13
N PRO A 334 16.44 -15.64 2.83
CA PRO A 334 16.43 -14.30 3.41
C PRO A 334 16.37 -13.20 2.34
N PHE A 335 15.64 -12.13 2.60
CA PHE A 335 15.63 -10.93 1.75
C PHE A 335 16.88 -10.05 1.92
N ASN A 336 17.78 -10.39 2.83
CA ASN A 336 19.03 -9.67 3.10
C ASN A 336 18.82 -8.17 3.43
N MET A 337 17.82 -7.89 4.24
CA MET A 337 17.56 -6.55 4.74
C MET A 337 18.77 -6.03 5.52
N LYS A 338 19.24 -4.83 5.19
CA LYS A 338 20.40 -4.17 5.82
C LYS A 338 20.02 -2.88 6.53
N TYR A 339 18.97 -2.23 6.10
CA TYR A 339 18.54 -0.91 6.54
C TYR A 339 17.21 -1.00 7.27
N LEU A 340 17.08 -0.22 8.33
CA LEU A 340 15.82 -0.08 9.08
C LEU A 340 15.62 1.38 9.46
N GLY A 341 14.58 2.00 8.90
CA GLY A 341 14.11 3.31 9.29
C GLY A 341 13.22 3.21 10.54
N ILE A 342 13.49 4.03 11.54
CA ILE A 342 12.76 4.06 12.81
C ILE A 342 12.13 5.45 12.99
N GLY A 343 10.83 5.53 12.74
CA GLY A 343 10.09 6.77 12.66
C GLY A 343 10.16 7.43 11.29
N ASN A 344 9.22 8.34 11.02
CA ASN A 344 9.15 9.14 9.80
C ASN A 344 8.90 10.61 10.14
N GLU A 345 9.70 11.52 9.60
CA GLU A 345 9.57 12.98 9.78
C GLU A 345 9.36 13.45 11.23
N GLN A 346 9.73 12.65 12.19
CA GLN A 346 9.51 12.94 13.60
C GLN A 346 10.64 13.76 14.18
N TRP A 347 10.31 14.60 15.13
CA TRP A 347 11.22 15.58 15.75
C TRP A 347 11.00 15.72 17.24
N ASP A 348 11.94 16.46 17.90
CA ASP A 348 11.88 16.83 19.30
C ASP A 348 12.03 15.65 20.27
N LYS A 349 12.03 15.99 21.54
CA LYS A 349 12.20 15.07 22.67
C LYS A 349 11.22 13.90 22.65
N PHE A 350 10.00 14.09 22.16
CA PHE A 350 9.02 13.02 22.00
C PHE A 350 9.57 11.87 21.15
N TYR A 351 10.20 12.17 20.05
CA TYR A 351 10.81 11.18 19.18
C TYR A 351 12.13 10.65 19.76
N PHE A 352 13.03 11.52 20.21
CA PHE A 352 14.37 11.15 20.63
C PHE A 352 14.37 10.20 21.82
N ASP A 353 13.48 10.42 22.80
CA ASP A 353 13.33 9.55 23.95
C ASP A 353 12.84 8.13 23.57
N ARG A 354 12.05 8.00 22.52
CA ARG A 354 11.57 6.70 22.00
C ARG A 354 12.64 5.99 21.20
N LEU A 355 13.25 6.70 20.25
CA LEU A 355 14.28 6.15 19.35
C LEU A 355 15.39 5.44 20.12
N LYS A 356 15.80 5.98 21.27
CA LYS A 356 16.81 5.39 22.13
C LYS A 356 16.57 3.91 22.44
N PHE A 357 15.34 3.55 22.79
CA PHE A 357 15.00 2.16 23.13
C PHE A 357 15.10 1.23 21.93
N PHE A 358 14.74 1.71 20.74
CA PHE A 358 14.90 0.94 19.51
C PHE A 358 16.36 0.75 19.15
N VAL A 359 17.16 1.81 19.21
CA VAL A 359 18.60 1.72 18.93
C VAL A 359 19.27 0.71 19.87
N GLU A 360 18.99 0.77 21.18
CA GLU A 360 19.54 -0.17 22.16
C GLU A 360 19.12 -1.61 21.85
N ALA A 361 17.84 -1.86 21.56
CA ALA A 361 17.31 -3.19 21.28
C ALA A 361 17.87 -3.78 19.99
N VAL A 362 17.85 -3.01 18.89
CA VAL A 362 18.35 -3.46 17.59
C VAL A 362 19.85 -3.70 17.65
N ARG A 363 20.65 -2.78 18.21
CA ARG A 363 22.09 -2.97 18.35
C ARG A 363 22.46 -4.20 19.16
N LYS A 364 21.66 -4.53 20.18
CA LYS A 364 21.88 -5.73 21.00
C LYS A 364 21.57 -7.02 20.26
N ALA A 365 20.47 -7.06 19.50
CA ALA A 365 19.99 -8.27 18.86
C ALA A 365 20.54 -8.45 17.43
N HIS A 366 20.72 -7.35 16.71
CA HIS A 366 21.05 -7.32 15.28
C HIS A 366 22.06 -6.20 14.98
N PRO A 367 23.32 -6.31 15.45
CA PRO A 367 24.33 -5.27 15.24
C PRO A 367 24.70 -5.05 13.78
N GLU A 368 24.33 -5.97 12.88
CA GLU A 368 24.54 -5.90 11.44
C GLU A 368 23.55 -4.96 10.74
N ILE A 369 22.45 -4.57 11.38
CA ILE A 369 21.42 -3.70 10.80
C ILE A 369 21.83 -2.24 10.95
N LEU A 370 21.80 -1.52 9.85
CA LEU A 370 22.04 -0.08 9.81
C LEU A 370 20.74 0.68 10.15
N ILE A 371 20.80 1.43 11.24
CA ILE A 371 19.68 2.19 11.79
C ILE A 371 19.63 3.57 11.16
N ILE A 372 18.45 3.95 10.70
CA ILE A 372 18.16 5.27 10.13
C ILE A 372 17.20 5.99 11.07
N GLY A 373 17.60 7.17 11.54
CA GLY A 373 16.77 8.05 12.37
C GLY A 373 16.41 9.34 11.63
N SER A 374 15.29 9.95 12.00
CA SER A 374 14.76 11.14 11.35
C SER A 374 15.33 12.43 11.92
N SER A 375 15.65 13.41 11.06
CA SER A 375 15.94 14.80 11.46
C SER A 375 14.71 15.70 11.49
N GLY A 376 13.52 15.12 11.28
CA GLY A 376 12.25 15.84 11.15
C GLY A 376 11.91 16.20 9.71
N PRO A 377 10.81 16.95 9.50
CA PRO A 377 10.32 17.31 8.17
C PRO A 377 11.02 18.54 7.58
N ASP A 378 11.81 19.27 8.39
CA ASP A 378 12.48 20.48 7.95
C ASP A 378 13.90 20.21 7.46
N SER A 379 14.29 20.93 6.43
CA SER A 379 15.64 20.82 5.85
C SER A 379 16.71 21.69 6.53
N GLU A 380 16.30 22.57 7.46
CA GLU A 380 17.16 23.55 8.11
C GLU A 380 16.47 24.15 9.34
N GLY A 381 17.24 24.84 10.18
CA GLY A 381 16.73 25.54 11.35
C GLY A 381 16.81 24.70 12.63
N LYS A 382 16.32 25.29 13.72
CA LYS A 382 16.54 24.77 15.08
C LYS A 382 16.15 23.30 15.27
N MET A 383 15.00 22.88 14.71
CA MET A 383 14.50 21.50 14.89
C MET A 383 15.37 20.50 14.10
N PHE A 384 15.78 20.88 12.90
CA PHE A 384 16.72 20.12 12.09
C PHE A 384 18.08 19.95 12.81
N ASP A 385 18.61 21.04 13.35
CA ASP A 385 19.89 21.04 14.07
C ASP A 385 19.83 20.14 15.31
N LEU A 386 18.75 20.24 16.09
CA LEU A 386 18.50 19.36 17.25
C LEU A 386 18.36 17.89 16.84
N GLY A 387 17.68 17.61 15.72
CA GLY A 387 17.59 16.27 15.17
C GLY A 387 18.96 15.68 14.86
N TRP A 388 19.79 16.41 14.14
CA TRP A 388 21.17 15.99 13.84
C TRP A 388 22.02 15.78 15.10
N GLU A 389 21.93 16.70 16.08
CA GLU A 389 22.65 16.57 17.33
C GLU A 389 22.26 15.29 18.08
N ASP A 390 20.95 14.99 18.16
CA ASP A 390 20.46 13.79 18.85
C ASP A 390 20.84 12.51 18.10
N MET A 391 20.70 12.48 16.76
CA MET A 391 21.12 11.34 15.94
C MET A 391 22.61 11.00 16.12
N LYS A 392 23.48 12.00 16.18
CA LYS A 392 24.91 11.82 16.52
C LYS A 392 25.10 11.25 17.91
N LYS A 393 24.36 11.76 18.90
CA LYS A 393 24.40 11.30 20.29
C LYS A 393 23.95 9.84 20.45
N GLN A 394 22.91 9.46 19.73
CA GLN A 394 22.37 8.10 19.74
C GLN A 394 23.17 7.12 18.85
N LYS A 395 24.09 7.64 18.05
CA LYS A 395 24.97 6.87 17.14
C LYS A 395 24.16 6.04 16.14
N VAL A 396 23.13 6.64 15.52
CA VAL A 396 22.49 6.03 14.36
C VAL A 396 23.49 5.99 13.19
N ASP A 397 23.28 5.10 12.22
CA ASP A 397 24.18 4.96 11.08
C ASP A 397 23.90 6.03 10.01
N LEU A 398 22.62 6.33 9.80
CA LEU A 398 22.20 7.35 8.84
C LEU A 398 21.17 8.28 9.45
N VAL A 399 21.16 9.52 9.00
CA VAL A 399 20.14 10.51 9.32
C VAL A 399 19.28 10.74 8.09
N ASP A 400 17.98 10.55 8.24
CA ASP A 400 16.99 10.78 7.19
C ASP A 400 16.62 12.26 7.14
N GLU A 401 17.00 12.90 6.03
CA GLU A 401 16.71 14.31 5.75
C GLU A 401 15.60 14.42 4.70
N HIS A 402 14.60 15.25 4.98
CA HIS A 402 13.50 15.54 4.07
C HIS A 402 13.50 17.01 3.65
N PHE A 403 13.26 17.27 2.36
CA PHE A 403 13.17 18.65 1.87
C PHE A 403 12.29 18.78 0.63
N TYR A 404 11.15 19.39 0.84
CA TYR A 404 10.24 19.86 -0.19
C TYR A 404 10.36 21.37 -0.28
N ARG A 405 11.15 21.86 -1.23
CA ARG A 405 11.59 23.26 -1.26
C ARG A 405 11.40 23.87 -2.65
N PRO A 406 11.26 25.21 -2.75
CA PRO A 406 11.14 25.88 -4.05
C PRO A 406 12.45 25.84 -4.83
N VAL A 407 12.36 26.14 -6.13
CA VAL A 407 13.48 26.20 -7.08
C VAL A 407 14.68 27.00 -6.55
N ASP A 408 14.43 28.16 -5.95
CA ASP A 408 15.50 29.03 -5.43
C ASP A 408 16.27 28.35 -4.28
N TRP A 409 15.62 27.56 -3.47
CA TRP A 409 16.30 26.81 -2.42
C TRP A 409 17.26 25.76 -3.02
N PHE A 410 16.80 24.97 -4.00
CA PHE A 410 17.65 23.99 -4.69
C PHE A 410 18.85 24.64 -5.33
N LYS A 411 18.65 25.78 -6.01
CA LYS A 411 19.71 26.58 -6.63
C LYS A 411 20.75 27.05 -5.60
N ASN A 412 20.33 27.51 -4.45
CA ASN A 412 21.20 28.05 -3.41
C ASN A 412 21.84 26.99 -2.51
N SER A 413 21.35 25.74 -2.56
CA SER A 413 21.81 24.63 -1.71
C SER A 413 22.81 23.70 -2.38
N MET A 414 23.45 24.12 -3.50
CA MET A 414 24.41 23.31 -4.24
C MET A 414 25.67 22.92 -3.45
N ASN A 415 25.93 23.55 -2.32
CA ASN A 415 27.06 23.26 -1.43
C ASN A 415 26.63 22.70 -0.09
N ARG A 416 25.34 22.26 0.04
CA ARG A 416 24.75 21.84 1.31
C ARG A 416 25.62 20.86 2.08
N TYR A 417 26.17 19.86 1.43
CA TYR A 417 26.89 18.76 2.06
C TYR A 417 28.41 18.92 2.11
N ASP A 418 28.95 20.01 1.57
CA ASP A 418 30.40 20.19 1.45
C ASP A 418 31.09 20.23 2.83
N ASP A 419 30.46 20.84 3.83
CA ASP A 419 30.99 21.03 5.18
C ASP A 419 30.45 20.06 6.23
N TYR A 420 29.67 19.03 5.84
CA TYR A 420 29.17 18.02 6.77
C TYR A 420 30.32 17.21 7.38
N ASP A 421 30.18 16.86 8.68
CA ASP A 421 31.14 16.03 9.39
C ASP A 421 31.19 14.61 8.81
N ARG A 422 32.31 14.24 8.22
CA ARG A 422 32.53 12.92 7.59
C ARG A 422 32.68 11.78 8.60
N ASN A 423 32.91 12.08 9.87
CA ASN A 423 33.13 11.09 10.93
C ASN A 423 31.85 10.70 11.68
N GLY A 424 30.75 11.40 11.43
CA GLY A 424 29.44 11.15 12.04
C GLY A 424 28.56 10.19 11.22
N PRO A 425 27.27 10.13 11.56
CA PRO A 425 26.27 9.43 10.76
C PRO A 425 26.28 9.90 9.30
N LYS A 426 25.96 9.00 8.38
CA LYS A 426 25.81 9.34 6.96
C LYS A 426 24.44 9.97 6.71
N VAL A 427 24.31 10.65 5.59
CA VAL A 427 23.05 11.24 5.15
C VAL A 427 22.27 10.24 4.30
N PHE A 428 21.00 10.11 4.60
CA PHE A 428 19.97 9.57 3.73
C PHE A 428 19.04 10.72 3.34
N ALA A 429 19.06 11.19 2.10
CA ALA A 429 18.08 12.13 1.58
C ALA A 429 16.81 11.34 1.22
N GLY A 430 15.98 11.01 2.22
CA GLY A 430 14.93 10.01 2.11
C GLY A 430 13.68 10.49 1.41
N GLU A 431 13.41 11.80 1.45
CA GLU A 431 12.32 12.41 0.69
C GLU A 431 12.75 13.80 0.19
N TYR A 432 12.71 14.01 -1.12
CA TYR A 432 12.93 15.35 -1.66
C TYR A 432 12.22 15.54 -2.99
N ALA A 433 11.72 16.75 -3.19
CA ALA A 433 11.20 17.24 -4.46
C ALA A 433 11.20 18.77 -4.50
N CYS A 434 11.23 19.32 -5.70
CA CYS A 434 11.11 20.75 -5.92
C CYS A 434 9.63 21.15 -5.91
N HIS A 435 9.21 21.83 -4.84
CA HIS A 435 7.85 22.34 -4.67
C HIS A 435 7.85 23.87 -4.66
N ASP A 436 7.14 24.50 -5.58
CA ASP A 436 6.92 25.93 -5.55
C ASP A 436 5.70 26.23 -4.65
N HIS A 437 5.98 26.59 -3.39
CA HIS A 437 4.95 26.82 -2.39
C HIS A 437 3.91 27.85 -2.86
N GLY A 438 2.64 27.49 -2.78
CA GLY A 438 1.48 28.32 -3.10
C GLY A 438 0.87 28.11 -4.47
N ASN A 439 1.49 27.34 -5.36
CA ASN A 439 0.91 27.01 -6.65
C ASN A 439 1.26 25.59 -7.09
N ARG A 440 0.36 24.62 -6.83
CA ARG A 440 0.54 23.21 -7.22
C ARG A 440 0.77 23.03 -8.72
N MET A 441 0.22 23.92 -9.55
CA MET A 441 0.44 23.95 -11.00
C MET A 441 1.90 24.17 -11.39
N LYS A 442 2.76 24.54 -10.44
CA LYS A 442 4.19 24.80 -10.67
C LYS A 442 5.12 23.72 -10.11
N TRP A 443 4.60 22.60 -9.60
CA TRP A 443 5.46 21.58 -9.03
C TRP A 443 6.15 20.75 -10.10
N ASN A 444 5.44 20.30 -11.11
CA ASN A 444 5.93 19.38 -12.13
C ASN A 444 6.24 20.11 -13.46
N HIS A 445 7.19 21.03 -13.45
CA HIS A 445 7.61 21.73 -14.67
C HIS A 445 9.11 21.53 -14.96
N ALA A 446 9.51 21.71 -16.22
CA ALA A 446 10.87 21.49 -16.67
C ALA A 446 11.95 22.24 -15.85
N GLY A 447 11.63 23.46 -15.37
CA GLY A 447 12.52 24.22 -14.50
C GLY A 447 12.80 23.53 -13.16
N ALA A 448 11.77 22.97 -12.50
CA ALA A 448 11.93 22.19 -11.28
C ALA A 448 12.87 21.00 -11.52
N SER A 449 12.61 20.22 -12.57
CA SER A 449 13.43 19.05 -12.91
C SER A 449 14.90 19.38 -13.18
N ILE A 450 15.19 20.53 -13.80
CA ILE A 450 16.57 20.98 -14.05
C ILE A 450 17.29 21.26 -12.72
N TYR A 451 16.63 21.93 -11.77
CA TYR A 451 17.25 22.25 -10.48
C TYR A 451 17.37 21.04 -9.56
N GLU A 452 16.41 20.11 -9.60
CA GLU A 452 16.55 18.81 -8.94
C GLU A 452 17.74 18.03 -9.50
N ALA A 453 17.86 17.92 -10.83
CA ALA A 453 18.98 17.26 -11.47
C ALA A 453 20.33 17.92 -11.13
N ALA A 454 20.38 19.26 -11.09
CA ALA A 454 21.57 19.97 -10.66
C ALA A 454 21.90 19.66 -9.18
N PHE A 455 20.92 19.64 -8.30
CA PHE A 455 21.11 19.29 -6.90
C PHE A 455 21.58 17.84 -6.71
N MET A 456 21.11 16.90 -7.53
CA MET A 456 21.59 15.52 -7.52
C MET A 456 23.10 15.42 -7.75
N THR A 457 23.70 16.31 -8.54
CA THR A 457 25.18 16.37 -8.69
C THR A 457 25.90 16.69 -7.38
N THR A 458 25.24 17.41 -6.47
CA THR A 458 25.74 17.69 -5.12
C THR A 458 25.72 16.46 -4.24
N LEU A 459 24.67 15.64 -4.35
CA LEU A 459 24.57 14.35 -3.65
C LEU A 459 25.71 13.43 -4.11
N GLU A 460 25.96 13.33 -5.42
CA GLU A 460 27.05 12.51 -5.98
C GLU A 460 28.45 13.02 -5.59
N ARG A 461 28.67 14.34 -5.67
CA ARG A 461 29.94 14.94 -5.28
C ARG A 461 30.30 14.67 -3.83
N ASN A 462 29.28 14.55 -2.97
CA ASN A 462 29.41 14.29 -1.55
C ASN A 462 29.04 12.83 -1.18
N ALA A 463 29.26 11.86 -2.07
CA ALA A 463 28.90 10.44 -1.85
C ALA A 463 29.66 9.80 -0.67
N ASP A 464 30.71 10.43 -0.14
CA ASP A 464 31.41 10.03 1.07
C ASP A 464 30.60 10.33 2.34
N ILE A 465 29.67 11.26 2.29
CA ILE A 465 28.73 11.56 3.38
C ILE A 465 27.27 11.27 3.02
N VAL A 466 26.82 11.54 1.79
CA VAL A 466 25.47 11.21 1.32
C VAL A 466 25.45 9.77 0.82
N HIS A 467 24.99 8.88 1.68
CA HIS A 467 25.03 7.44 1.39
C HIS A 467 23.91 7.01 0.45
N MET A 468 22.71 7.57 0.61
CA MET A 468 21.52 7.24 -0.18
C MET A 468 20.66 8.48 -0.43
N ALA A 469 19.88 8.43 -1.50
CA ALA A 469 18.84 9.41 -1.80
C ALA A 469 17.67 8.74 -2.52
N THR A 470 16.44 9.04 -2.09
CA THR A 470 15.21 8.55 -2.70
C THR A 470 14.29 9.71 -3.06
N TYR A 471 13.92 9.78 -4.33
CA TYR A 471 13.02 10.83 -4.82
C TYR A 471 11.58 10.53 -4.38
N ALA A 472 10.90 11.50 -3.82
CA ALA A 472 9.55 11.37 -3.27
C ALA A 472 8.52 12.21 -4.05
N CYS A 473 7.42 11.68 -4.49
CA CYS A 473 7.03 10.29 -4.58
C CYS A 473 7.04 9.87 -6.05
N LEU A 474 7.68 8.76 -6.40
CA LEU A 474 7.93 8.44 -7.81
C LEU A 474 6.71 7.89 -8.54
N LEU A 475 5.89 7.09 -7.84
CA LEU A 475 4.64 6.55 -8.36
C LEU A 475 3.46 7.35 -7.79
N TYR A 476 3.42 8.61 -8.16
CA TYR A 476 2.29 9.48 -7.89
C TYR A 476 1.34 9.36 -9.07
N THR A 477 0.19 8.73 -8.91
CA THR A 477 -0.87 8.91 -9.87
C THR A 477 -1.36 10.35 -9.68
N SER A 478 -0.95 11.26 -10.57
CA SER A 478 -1.60 12.56 -10.68
C SER A 478 -3.10 12.28 -10.77
N ASP A 479 -3.88 13.03 -10.01
CA ASP A 479 -5.33 12.90 -10.04
C ASP A 479 -5.78 13.16 -11.48
N ALA A 480 -6.15 12.09 -12.20
CA ALA A 480 -6.66 12.21 -13.56
C ALA A 480 -7.99 12.98 -13.61
N ALA A 481 -8.48 13.44 -12.48
CA ALA A 481 -9.63 14.34 -12.37
C ALA A 481 -9.24 15.82 -12.42
N ASP A 482 -7.95 16.15 -12.37
CA ASP A 482 -7.45 17.53 -12.46
C ASP A 482 -7.01 17.93 -13.88
N ASP A 483 -7.11 17.03 -14.89
CA ASP A 483 -6.86 17.29 -16.32
C ASP A 483 -8.19 17.43 -17.12
#